data_ffed3873a5a42a4dca99044d510bbf26
#
_entry.id   ffed3873a5a42a4dca99044d510bbf26
#
_cell.length_a   1.000
_cell.length_b   1.000
_cell.length_c   1.000
_cell.angle_alpha   90.00
_cell.angle_beta   90.00
_cell.angle_gamma   90.00
#
_symmetry.space_group_name_H-M   'P 1'
#
loop_
_entity.id
_entity.type
_entity.pdbx_description
1 polymer ?
#
loop_
_entity_poly.entity_id
_entity_poly.type
_entity_poly.pdbx_seq_one_letter_code
_entity_poly.pdbx_strand_id
1 'polypeptide(L)'
;MTTAQFRGNSNVPIPAGLVWKLGRRPRFIKVALLLALLCAALTVPIAARSAKKYAPTIVFMTDFGVLDDSVAICRGVMYSVMPDVRIVDLTHQVTPYSILDGARFLYGATPYYPAGTVFVVVIDPGVGSSRKAIVAKSKRGQYFVLPDNGVLTLVEQRDGIEAAREITNPAWMIGSKLSSTFHGRDIFSPVGAHMARGDDWTAVGPEVPVRALVRLDLKAATVDERGLSAEVIATDGPFGNLVTNVDADEFLKLGYQRGQEVPVKLGEKEMKIKFVRTFSDLPAGEPLLYIDSRGHLGLAVNQGSFAADYLIKPPVALFIPPAAR
;
A
#
# COMPACT_ATOMS: atom_id res chain seq x y z
N MET A 1 69.70 -19.44 36.99
CA MET A 1 69.54 -20.25 38.22
C MET A 1 68.34 -21.11 37.95
N THR A 2 68.28 -22.36 37.90
CA THR A 2 69.12 -23.52 38.17
C THR A 2 68.37 -24.72 37.56
N THR A 3 69.10 -25.47 36.84
CA THR A 3 68.81 -26.79 36.25
C THR A 3 68.25 -27.80 37.24
N ALA A 4 67.45 -28.77 36.75
CA ALA A 4 67.56 -30.14 37.15
C ALA A 4 67.00 -31.09 36.09
N GLN A 5 67.91 -31.87 35.49
CA GLN A 5 67.67 -33.06 34.72
C GLN A 5 67.36 -34.26 35.70
N PHE A 6 66.48 -35.13 35.29
CA PHE A 6 66.57 -36.54 35.76
C PHE A 6 66.35 -37.52 34.59
N ARG A 7 67.38 -38.27 34.30
CA ARG A 7 67.39 -39.49 33.46
C ARG A 7 66.94 -40.67 34.33
N GLY A 8 66.16 -41.54 33.75
CA GLY A 8 65.88 -42.85 34.31
C GLY A 8 65.60 -43.83 33.19
N ASN A 9 66.61 -44.65 32.94
CA ASN A 9 66.64 -45.82 32.05
C ASN A 9 65.89 -47.00 32.73
N SER A 10 65.01 -47.70 32.00
CA SER A 10 64.82 -49.14 32.33
C SER A 10 64.31 -49.88 31.11
N ASN A 11 65.13 -50.73 30.56
CA ASN A 11 64.87 -51.76 29.57
C ASN A 11 63.90 -52.80 30.13
N VAL A 12 62.84 -53.14 29.43
CA VAL A 12 62.06 -54.37 29.61
C VAL A 12 61.84 -55.00 28.24
N PRO A 13 62.12 -56.34 28.10
CA PRO A 13 62.16 -57.01 26.79
C PRO A 13 60.74 -57.30 26.25
N ILE A 14 60.60 -57.23 24.93
CA ILE A 14 59.38 -57.59 24.19
C ILE A 14 59.37 -59.11 23.98
N PRO A 15 58.30 -59.91 24.35
CA PRO A 15 58.12 -61.27 23.88
C PRO A 15 57.57 -61.28 22.45
N ALA A 16 58.24 -62.08 21.61
CA ALA A 16 57.87 -62.37 20.25
C ALA A 16 56.60 -63.23 20.19
N GLY A 17 55.78 -62.95 19.22
CA GLY A 17 54.88 -63.90 18.58
C GLY A 17 53.40 -63.84 18.94
N LEU A 18 52.65 -63.04 18.21
CA LEU A 18 51.24 -63.38 17.96
C LEU A 18 50.87 -63.02 16.49
N VAL A 19 50.96 -64.10 15.70
CA VAL A 19 50.49 -64.00 14.26
C VAL A 19 48.96 -64.02 14.29
N TRP A 20 48.36 -62.94 14.02
CA TRP A 20 46.91 -62.86 13.79
C TRP A 20 46.57 -63.33 12.38
N LYS A 21 45.93 -64.49 12.24
CA LYS A 21 45.31 -64.95 11.01
C LYS A 21 44.20 -63.99 10.59
N LEU A 22 44.30 -63.42 9.41
CA LEU A 22 43.19 -62.70 8.76
C LEU A 22 42.00 -63.66 8.52
N GLY A 23 41.06 -63.70 9.45
CA GLY A 23 39.77 -64.34 9.26
C GLY A 23 38.81 -63.41 8.49
N ARG A 24 38.15 -63.96 7.50
CA ARG A 24 37.14 -63.39 6.59
C ARG A 24 36.23 -62.35 7.23
N ARG A 25 36.41 -61.09 6.79
CA ARG A 25 35.42 -60.04 6.97
C ARG A 25 34.83 -59.66 5.61
N PRO A 26 33.60 -60.00 5.30
CA PRO A 26 33.00 -59.19 4.23
C PRO A 26 31.54 -58.84 4.33
N ARG A 27 30.81 -59.17 5.36
CA ARG A 27 29.36 -58.82 5.31
C ARG A 27 29.01 -57.50 6.01
N PHE A 28 29.65 -57.18 7.10
CA PHE A 28 29.32 -55.95 7.89
C PHE A 28 29.82 -54.65 7.23
N ILE A 29 30.96 -54.70 6.53
CA ILE A 29 31.49 -53.50 5.84
C ILE A 29 30.61 -53.11 4.65
N LYS A 30 30.03 -54.07 3.93
CA LYS A 30 29.11 -53.77 2.82
C LYS A 30 27.78 -53.16 3.28
N VAL A 31 27.26 -53.61 4.44
CA VAL A 31 26.05 -53.05 5.02
C VAL A 31 26.29 -51.65 5.56
N ALA A 32 27.43 -51.39 6.21
CA ALA A 32 27.77 -50.04 6.68
C ALA A 32 28.01 -49.05 5.56
N LEU A 33 28.63 -49.47 4.43
CA LEU A 33 28.79 -48.62 3.26
C LEU A 33 27.44 -48.37 2.54
N LEU A 34 26.52 -49.34 2.48
CA LEU A 34 25.19 -49.14 1.91
C LEU A 34 24.35 -48.19 2.78
N LEU A 35 24.43 -48.29 4.08
CA LEU A 35 23.75 -47.35 5.00
C LEU A 35 24.33 -45.94 4.92
N ALA A 36 25.65 -45.80 4.79
CA ALA A 36 26.28 -44.48 4.59
C ALA A 36 25.92 -43.84 3.26
N LEU A 37 25.81 -44.63 2.17
CA LEU A 37 25.34 -44.16 0.87
C LEU A 37 23.84 -43.82 0.88
N LEU A 38 23.03 -44.55 1.62
CA LEU A 38 21.59 -44.25 1.77
C LEU A 38 21.37 -42.96 2.59
N CYS A 39 22.16 -42.73 3.63
CA CYS A 39 22.12 -41.48 4.40
C CYS A 39 22.64 -40.28 3.59
N ALA A 40 23.63 -40.45 2.73
CA ALA A 40 24.13 -39.41 1.83
C ALA A 40 23.11 -39.06 0.71
N ALA A 41 22.30 -40.04 0.28
CA ALA A 41 21.25 -39.83 -0.71
C ALA A 41 20.01 -39.12 -0.14
N LEU A 42 19.81 -39.14 1.20
CA LEU A 42 18.72 -38.47 1.91
C LEU A 42 19.04 -37.01 2.28
N THR A 43 20.28 -36.55 2.14
CA THR A 43 20.63 -35.13 2.19
C THR A 43 20.44 -34.49 0.81
N VAL A 44 19.23 -34.59 0.25
CA VAL A 44 18.80 -33.65 -0.78
C VAL A 44 18.84 -32.28 -0.10
N PRO A 45 19.71 -31.33 -0.55
CA PRO A 45 19.61 -29.99 -0.03
C PRO A 45 18.17 -29.57 -0.29
N ILE A 46 17.40 -29.29 0.76
CA ILE A 46 16.17 -28.52 0.63
C ILE A 46 16.69 -27.21 0.01
N ALA A 47 16.67 -27.15 -1.33
CA ALA A 47 16.92 -25.92 -2.04
C ALA A 47 15.95 -24.94 -1.38
N ALA A 48 16.48 -24.04 -0.58
CA ALA A 48 15.70 -22.99 0.04
C ALA A 48 14.95 -22.38 -1.12
N ARG A 49 13.64 -22.59 -1.18
CA ARG A 49 12.78 -22.10 -2.24
C ARG A 49 13.00 -20.60 -2.17
N SER A 50 13.84 -20.08 -3.07
CA SER A 50 14.16 -18.66 -3.15
C SER A 50 12.80 -17.97 -3.12
N ALA A 51 12.53 -17.25 -2.04
CA ALA A 51 11.27 -16.53 -1.93
C ALA A 51 11.15 -15.71 -3.20
N LYS A 52 10.11 -15.98 -3.99
CA LYS A 52 9.94 -15.37 -5.30
C LYS A 52 9.98 -13.87 -5.08
N LYS A 53 11.08 -13.23 -5.47
CA LYS A 53 11.28 -11.80 -5.24
C LYS A 53 10.11 -11.07 -5.91
N TYR A 54 9.42 -10.22 -5.18
CA TYR A 54 8.36 -9.40 -5.73
C TYR A 54 8.94 -8.59 -6.90
N ALA A 55 8.33 -8.72 -8.07
CA ALA A 55 8.83 -8.02 -9.26
C ALA A 55 8.72 -6.52 -9.06
N PRO A 56 9.73 -5.72 -9.48
CA PRO A 56 9.66 -4.28 -9.41
C PRO A 56 8.35 -3.78 -10.01
N THR A 57 7.56 -3.07 -9.21
CA THR A 57 6.20 -2.68 -9.60
C THR A 57 5.96 -1.22 -9.27
N ILE A 58 5.50 -0.49 -10.28
CA ILE A 58 4.94 0.84 -10.13
C ILE A 58 3.42 0.71 -10.16
N VAL A 59 2.75 1.30 -9.17
CA VAL A 59 1.31 1.53 -9.18
C VAL A 59 1.09 2.98 -9.55
N PHE A 60 0.48 3.23 -10.70
CA PHE A 60 0.34 4.55 -11.27
C PHE A 60 -1.09 5.07 -11.14
N MET A 61 -1.22 6.29 -10.60
CA MET A 61 -2.50 6.95 -10.37
C MET A 61 -2.42 8.43 -10.73
N THR A 62 -3.40 8.92 -11.48
CA THR A 62 -3.51 10.33 -11.87
C THR A 62 -4.97 10.79 -11.98
N ASP A 63 -5.17 12.09 -12.17
CA ASP A 63 -6.43 12.69 -12.59
C ASP A 63 -6.39 13.15 -14.07
N PHE A 64 -5.47 12.61 -14.88
CA PHE A 64 -5.28 13.01 -16.29
C PHE A 64 -6.43 12.56 -17.21
N GLY A 65 -7.22 11.57 -16.76
CA GLY A 65 -8.17 10.91 -17.64
C GLY A 65 -7.51 9.92 -18.60
N VAL A 66 -8.26 9.57 -19.66
CA VAL A 66 -7.82 8.59 -20.67
C VAL A 66 -8.07 9.12 -22.10
N LEU A 67 -8.35 10.40 -22.25
CA LEU A 67 -8.73 11.00 -23.54
C LEU A 67 -7.52 11.46 -24.37
N ASP A 68 -6.37 11.70 -23.72
CA ASP A 68 -5.16 12.16 -24.38
C ASP A 68 -3.97 11.21 -24.12
N ASP A 69 -2.79 11.61 -24.57
CA ASP A 69 -1.56 10.84 -24.53
C ASP A 69 -0.77 10.97 -23.20
N SER A 70 -1.23 11.78 -22.26
CA SER A 70 -0.48 12.13 -21.04
C SER A 70 -0.06 10.90 -20.23
N VAL A 71 -0.97 9.94 -20.02
CA VAL A 71 -0.68 8.67 -19.31
C VAL A 71 0.34 7.83 -20.08
N ALA A 72 0.16 7.72 -21.40
CA ALA A 72 1.05 6.94 -22.27
C ALA A 72 2.47 7.51 -22.29
N ILE A 73 2.61 8.84 -22.36
CA ILE A 73 3.91 9.53 -22.30
C ILE A 73 4.60 9.25 -20.96
N CYS A 74 3.89 9.36 -19.83
CA CYS A 74 4.44 9.06 -18.51
C CYS A 74 4.94 7.62 -18.41
N ARG A 75 4.20 6.65 -18.93
CA ARG A 75 4.64 5.25 -18.99
C ARG A 75 5.87 5.08 -19.90
N GLY A 76 5.89 5.74 -21.06
CA GLY A 76 7.05 5.74 -21.96
C GLY A 76 8.33 6.20 -21.26
N VAL A 77 8.23 7.25 -20.42
CA VAL A 77 9.33 7.70 -19.58
C VAL A 77 9.75 6.64 -18.55
N MET A 78 8.79 6.00 -17.87
CA MET A 78 9.10 4.92 -16.92
C MET A 78 9.84 3.77 -17.62
N TYR A 79 9.38 3.35 -18.80
CA TYR A 79 10.05 2.30 -19.58
C TYR A 79 11.43 2.72 -20.12
N SER A 80 11.66 4.00 -20.42
CA SER A 80 12.98 4.47 -20.85
C SER A 80 14.04 4.37 -19.74
N VAL A 81 13.64 4.47 -18.47
CA VAL A 81 14.52 4.31 -17.29
C VAL A 81 14.64 2.85 -16.87
N MET A 82 13.55 2.09 -16.91
CA MET A 82 13.49 0.68 -16.53
C MET A 82 12.59 -0.11 -17.50
N PRO A 83 13.15 -0.68 -18.59
CA PRO A 83 12.38 -1.30 -19.65
C PRO A 83 11.49 -2.49 -19.24
N ASP A 84 11.86 -3.22 -18.18
CA ASP A 84 11.17 -4.40 -17.66
C ASP A 84 10.32 -4.11 -16.41
N VAL A 85 10.10 -2.84 -16.08
CA VAL A 85 9.24 -2.47 -14.94
C VAL A 85 7.79 -2.90 -15.19
N ARG A 86 7.17 -3.47 -14.17
CA ARG A 86 5.73 -3.74 -14.19
C ARG A 86 4.97 -2.48 -13.77
N ILE A 87 4.16 -1.94 -14.66
CA ILE A 87 3.27 -0.82 -14.36
C ILE A 87 1.84 -1.34 -14.22
N VAL A 88 1.21 -0.99 -13.11
CA VAL A 88 -0.20 -1.28 -12.82
C VAL A 88 -0.91 0.05 -12.66
N ASP A 89 -1.94 0.29 -13.46
CA ASP A 89 -2.78 1.47 -13.26
C ASP A 89 -3.73 1.24 -12.10
N LEU A 90 -3.67 2.12 -11.11
CA LEU A 90 -4.71 2.16 -10.10
C LEU A 90 -5.98 2.79 -10.68
N THR A 91 -5.86 4.00 -11.16
CA THR A 91 -6.84 4.73 -11.98
C THR A 91 -6.21 6.00 -12.54
N HIS A 92 -6.73 6.48 -13.67
CA HIS A 92 -6.40 7.80 -14.21
C HIS A 92 -7.62 8.72 -14.25
N GLN A 93 -8.70 8.29 -13.59
CA GLN A 93 -9.96 9.01 -13.49
C GLN A 93 -10.29 9.45 -12.06
N VAL A 94 -9.25 9.82 -11.30
CA VAL A 94 -9.49 10.58 -10.06
C VAL A 94 -10.24 11.85 -10.44
N THR A 95 -11.21 12.24 -9.62
CA THR A 95 -11.93 13.52 -9.85
C THR A 95 -10.90 14.63 -10.06
N PRO A 96 -10.95 15.34 -11.20
CA PRO A 96 -9.97 16.37 -11.55
C PRO A 96 -9.72 17.35 -10.39
N TYR A 97 -8.45 17.57 -10.07
CA TYR A 97 -7.97 18.45 -8.99
C TYR A 97 -8.33 18.03 -7.56
N SER A 98 -9.04 16.92 -7.37
CA SER A 98 -9.46 16.47 -6.03
C SER A 98 -8.37 15.69 -5.33
N ILE A 99 -7.57 16.38 -4.53
CA ILE A 99 -6.52 15.75 -3.70
C ILE A 99 -7.14 14.75 -2.72
N LEU A 100 -8.31 15.07 -2.15
CA LEU A 100 -9.02 14.19 -1.21
C LEU A 100 -9.45 12.87 -1.89
N ASP A 101 -9.97 12.94 -3.11
CA ASP A 101 -10.38 11.73 -3.83
C ASP A 101 -9.17 10.84 -4.18
N GLY A 102 -8.06 11.47 -4.61
CA GLY A 102 -6.78 10.78 -4.78
C GLY A 102 -6.28 10.12 -3.48
N ALA A 103 -6.34 10.83 -2.35
CA ALA A 103 -5.95 10.31 -1.05
C ALA A 103 -6.79 9.09 -0.65
N ARG A 104 -8.10 9.11 -0.91
CA ARG A 104 -9.01 7.99 -0.65
C ARG A 104 -8.70 6.76 -1.51
N PHE A 105 -8.46 6.93 -2.81
CA PHE A 105 -8.08 5.81 -3.67
C PHE A 105 -6.74 5.22 -3.26
N LEU A 106 -5.76 6.06 -2.96
CA LEU A 106 -4.46 5.62 -2.48
C LEU A 106 -4.58 4.84 -1.16
N TYR A 107 -5.30 5.38 -0.18
CA TYR A 107 -5.60 4.73 1.09
C TYR A 107 -6.24 3.35 0.90
N GLY A 108 -7.27 3.27 0.03
CA GLY A 108 -7.99 2.03 -0.24
C GLY A 108 -7.15 0.95 -0.91
N ALA A 109 -6.17 1.33 -1.75
CA ALA A 109 -5.37 0.40 -2.53
C ALA A 109 -4.13 -0.13 -1.80
N THR A 110 -3.43 0.73 -1.06
CA THR A 110 -2.12 0.41 -0.46
C THR A 110 -2.09 -0.83 0.43
N PRO A 111 -3.16 -1.24 1.18
CA PRO A 111 -3.15 -2.47 1.96
C PRO A 111 -2.92 -3.74 1.16
N TYR A 112 -3.30 -3.74 -0.12
CA TYR A 112 -3.24 -4.90 -1.01
C TYR A 112 -1.92 -5.05 -1.76
N TYR A 113 -0.99 -4.10 -1.60
CA TYR A 113 0.31 -4.14 -2.25
C TYR A 113 1.42 -4.42 -1.22
N PRO A 114 2.40 -5.27 -1.56
CA PRO A 114 3.49 -5.63 -0.66
C PRO A 114 4.50 -4.49 -0.47
N ALA A 115 5.39 -4.66 0.51
CA ALA A 115 6.58 -3.83 0.67
C ALA A 115 7.42 -3.82 -0.62
N GLY A 116 8.09 -2.71 -0.91
CA GLY A 116 8.86 -2.49 -2.13
C GLY A 116 8.03 -1.99 -3.32
N THR A 117 6.69 -1.95 -3.22
CA THR A 117 5.86 -1.31 -4.26
C THR A 117 6.11 0.19 -4.28
N VAL A 118 6.22 0.76 -5.48
CA VAL A 118 6.36 2.19 -5.73
C VAL A 118 5.04 2.74 -6.26
N PHE A 119 4.42 3.65 -5.52
CA PHE A 119 3.22 4.36 -5.95
C PHE A 119 3.64 5.69 -6.58
N VAL A 120 3.37 5.88 -7.87
CA VAL A 120 3.51 7.16 -8.57
C VAL A 120 2.12 7.79 -8.65
N VAL A 121 1.94 8.90 -7.94
CA VAL A 121 0.63 9.55 -7.78
C VAL A 121 0.72 10.99 -8.24
N VAL A 122 -0.06 11.34 -9.25
CA VAL A 122 -0.04 12.69 -9.83
C VAL A 122 -1.45 13.27 -9.88
N ILE A 123 -1.89 13.78 -8.75
CA ILE A 123 -3.04 14.68 -8.61
C ILE A 123 -2.44 15.99 -8.12
N ASP A 124 -2.21 16.93 -9.06
CA ASP A 124 -1.32 18.05 -8.81
C ASP A 124 -1.89 19.40 -9.32
N PRO A 125 -2.91 19.94 -8.65
CA PRO A 125 -3.42 21.27 -8.98
C PRO A 125 -2.39 22.40 -8.78
N GLY A 126 -1.28 22.09 -8.07
CA GLY A 126 -0.17 23.00 -7.82
C GLY A 126 1.05 22.81 -8.73
N VAL A 127 0.91 22.13 -9.88
CA VAL A 127 2.02 21.93 -10.82
C VAL A 127 2.67 23.26 -11.21
N GLY A 128 4.01 23.32 -11.20
CA GLY A 128 4.76 24.54 -11.51
C GLY A 128 4.80 25.60 -10.40
N SER A 129 4.13 25.39 -9.26
CA SER A 129 4.22 26.25 -8.07
C SER A 129 5.42 25.89 -7.18
N SER A 130 5.51 26.48 -5.99
CA SER A 130 6.53 26.19 -4.98
C SER A 130 6.26 24.90 -4.18
N ARG A 131 5.18 24.15 -4.48
CA ARG A 131 4.90 22.87 -3.81
C ARG A 131 6.05 21.88 -4.06
N LYS A 132 6.48 21.16 -3.04
CA LYS A 132 7.55 20.18 -3.16
C LYS A 132 7.09 18.96 -3.95
N ALA A 133 8.00 18.37 -4.74
CA ALA A 133 7.89 17.01 -5.22
C ALA A 133 8.67 16.11 -4.24
N ILE A 134 8.10 15.00 -3.80
CA ILE A 134 8.71 14.16 -2.77
C ILE A 134 8.70 12.68 -3.11
N VAL A 135 9.66 11.96 -2.52
CA VAL A 135 9.58 10.53 -2.29
C VAL A 135 9.37 10.31 -0.80
N ALA A 136 8.31 9.59 -0.43
CA ALA A 136 8.06 9.17 0.94
C ALA A 136 8.11 7.66 1.07
N LYS A 137 8.57 7.14 2.21
CA LYS A 137 8.59 5.72 2.56
C LYS A 137 7.68 5.48 3.74
N SER A 138 6.67 4.62 3.59
CA SER A 138 5.82 4.23 4.71
C SER A 138 6.50 3.21 5.62
N LYS A 139 6.03 3.09 6.87
CA LYS A 139 6.49 2.05 7.80
C LYS A 139 6.16 0.64 7.32
N ARG A 140 5.28 0.49 6.31
CA ARG A 140 5.04 -0.78 5.61
C ARG A 140 6.08 -1.09 4.53
N GLY A 141 7.07 -0.21 4.32
CA GLY A 141 8.12 -0.38 3.32
C GLY A 141 7.68 -0.11 1.87
N GLN A 142 6.58 0.58 1.67
CA GLN A 142 6.11 1.06 0.36
C GLN A 142 6.65 2.46 0.10
N TYR A 143 6.87 2.81 -1.16
CA TYR A 143 7.36 4.11 -1.57
C TYR A 143 6.28 4.89 -2.32
N PHE A 144 6.28 6.20 -2.13
CA PHE A 144 5.32 7.13 -2.72
C PHE A 144 6.06 8.27 -3.39
N VAL A 145 5.90 8.42 -4.69
CA VAL A 145 6.48 9.49 -5.53
C VAL A 145 5.32 10.39 -5.94
N LEU A 146 5.24 11.59 -5.36
CA LEU A 146 4.04 12.41 -5.44
C LEU A 146 4.30 13.89 -5.09
N PRO A 147 3.38 14.82 -5.43
CA PRO A 147 3.41 16.17 -4.93
C PRO A 147 3.09 16.20 -3.42
N ASP A 148 3.85 17.00 -2.67
CA ASP A 148 3.57 17.27 -1.25
C ASP A 148 2.43 18.29 -1.13
N ASN A 149 1.20 17.81 -1.29
CA ASN A 149 -0.03 18.60 -1.31
C ASN A 149 -1.17 18.03 -0.44
N GLY A 150 -0.84 17.01 0.37
CA GLY A 150 -1.81 16.35 1.24
C GLY A 150 -2.37 15.03 0.73
N VAL A 151 -2.07 14.61 -0.50
CA VAL A 151 -2.57 13.34 -1.06
C VAL A 151 -2.12 12.11 -0.24
N LEU A 152 -1.04 12.22 0.54
CA LEU A 152 -0.50 11.16 1.40
C LEU A 152 -1.20 11.08 2.78
N THR A 153 -2.02 12.05 3.15
CA THR A 153 -2.57 12.23 4.51
C THR A 153 -3.20 10.96 5.08
N LEU A 154 -4.11 10.32 4.35
CA LEU A 154 -4.82 9.14 4.85
C LEU A 154 -3.90 7.91 5.01
N VAL A 155 -2.94 7.74 4.11
CA VAL A 155 -1.92 6.68 4.23
C VAL A 155 -1.00 6.95 5.41
N GLU A 156 -0.57 8.19 5.61
CA GLU A 156 0.23 8.58 6.78
C GLU A 156 -0.49 8.29 8.09
N GLN A 157 -1.78 8.63 8.19
CA GLN A 157 -2.59 8.40 9.40
C GLN A 157 -2.70 6.91 9.74
N ARG A 158 -2.92 6.05 8.75
CA ARG A 158 -3.07 4.61 8.98
C ARG A 158 -1.75 3.87 9.16
N ASP A 159 -0.79 4.08 8.24
CA ASP A 159 0.40 3.25 8.12
C ASP A 159 1.65 3.92 8.75
N GLY A 160 1.61 5.24 8.91
CA GLY A 160 2.77 6.06 9.29
C GLY A 160 3.80 6.19 8.16
N ILE A 161 4.52 7.31 8.17
CA ILE A 161 5.65 7.56 7.27
C ILE A 161 6.95 7.39 8.06
N GLU A 162 7.88 6.63 7.50
CA GLU A 162 9.21 6.37 8.07
C GLU A 162 10.15 7.55 7.76
N ALA A 163 10.19 7.97 6.48
CA ALA A 163 11.05 9.05 6.01
C ALA A 163 10.48 9.67 4.72
N ALA A 164 10.87 10.90 4.44
CA ALA A 164 10.55 11.60 3.20
C ALA A 164 11.76 12.40 2.69
N ARG A 165 11.85 12.55 1.36
CA ARG A 165 12.90 13.34 0.69
C ARG A 165 12.30 14.20 -0.39
N GLU A 166 12.81 15.40 -0.53
CA GLU A 166 12.47 16.28 -1.65
C GLU A 166 13.20 15.82 -2.92
N ILE A 167 12.50 15.79 -4.03
CA ILE A 167 13.08 15.44 -5.32
C ILE A 167 13.74 16.69 -5.89
N THR A 168 15.08 16.74 -5.82
CA THR A 168 15.88 17.88 -6.30
C THR A 168 17.02 17.46 -7.21
N ASN A 169 17.35 16.17 -7.30
CA ASN A 169 18.43 15.67 -8.11
C ASN A 169 18.03 15.62 -9.61
N PRO A 170 18.61 16.45 -10.50
CA PRO A 170 18.26 16.49 -11.91
C PRO A 170 18.60 15.19 -12.64
N ALA A 171 19.53 14.36 -12.12
CA ALA A 171 19.86 13.06 -12.72
C ALA A 171 18.73 12.03 -12.60
N TRP A 172 17.74 12.29 -11.74
CA TRP A 172 16.55 11.48 -11.55
C TRP A 172 15.34 11.98 -12.34
N MET A 173 15.48 13.08 -13.05
CA MET A 173 14.42 13.75 -13.82
C MET A 173 14.68 13.62 -15.32
N ILE A 174 13.69 13.95 -16.15
CA ILE A 174 13.87 13.92 -17.59
C ILE A 174 14.21 15.30 -18.14
N GLY A 175 15.30 15.34 -18.91
CA GLY A 175 15.74 16.55 -19.62
C GLY A 175 16.43 17.61 -18.75
N SER A 176 17.02 18.58 -19.42
CA SER A 176 17.74 19.69 -18.77
C SER A 176 16.83 20.86 -18.39
N LYS A 177 15.62 20.91 -18.92
CA LYS A 177 14.61 21.94 -18.66
C LYS A 177 13.25 21.29 -18.41
N LEU A 178 12.78 21.37 -17.18
CA LEU A 178 11.49 20.84 -16.79
C LEU A 178 10.36 21.72 -17.35
N SER A 179 9.26 21.09 -17.78
CA SER A 179 8.02 21.78 -18.09
C SER A 179 7.39 22.34 -16.81
N SER A 180 6.85 23.55 -16.86
CA SER A 180 6.08 24.12 -15.75
C SER A 180 4.68 23.51 -15.59
N THR A 181 4.24 22.68 -16.54
CA THR A 181 2.87 22.14 -16.59
C THR A 181 2.78 20.63 -16.65
N PHE A 182 3.92 19.91 -16.71
CA PHE A 182 3.90 18.45 -16.86
C PHE A 182 4.93 17.74 -15.98
N HIS A 183 4.90 17.98 -14.67
CA HIS A 183 5.77 17.31 -13.71
C HIS A 183 5.50 15.80 -13.60
N GLY A 184 4.31 15.33 -13.99
CA GLY A 184 4.00 13.91 -14.17
C GLY A 184 5.02 13.20 -15.05
N ARG A 185 5.31 13.79 -16.21
CA ARG A 185 6.30 13.30 -17.17
C ARG A 185 7.73 13.54 -16.71
N ASP A 186 8.03 14.78 -16.26
CA ASP A 186 9.41 15.24 -16.12
C ASP A 186 10.04 14.86 -14.78
N ILE A 187 9.23 14.69 -13.72
CA ILE A 187 9.69 14.45 -12.35
C ILE A 187 9.18 13.11 -11.83
N PHE A 188 7.86 12.92 -11.72
CA PHE A 188 7.31 11.80 -10.97
C PHE A 188 7.51 10.46 -11.68
N SER A 189 7.35 10.40 -13.00
CA SER A 189 7.53 9.16 -13.77
C SER A 189 8.97 8.65 -13.76
N PRO A 190 10.01 9.44 -14.09
CA PRO A 190 11.38 8.95 -14.06
C PRO A 190 11.82 8.60 -12.64
N VAL A 191 11.47 9.40 -11.63
CA VAL A 191 11.79 9.09 -10.23
C VAL A 191 11.14 7.79 -9.78
N GLY A 192 9.88 7.55 -10.15
CA GLY A 192 9.19 6.28 -9.87
C GLY A 192 9.93 5.08 -10.47
N ALA A 193 10.44 5.21 -11.69
CA ALA A 193 11.19 4.15 -12.35
C ALA A 193 12.57 3.91 -11.71
N HIS A 194 13.29 4.96 -11.31
CA HIS A 194 14.53 4.86 -10.52
C HIS A 194 14.27 4.11 -9.20
N MET A 195 13.20 4.48 -8.49
CA MET A 195 12.79 3.81 -7.25
C MET A 195 12.48 2.33 -7.48
N ALA A 196 11.73 1.99 -8.54
CA ALA A 196 11.38 0.59 -8.87
C ALA A 196 12.61 -0.22 -9.28
N ARG A 197 13.59 0.40 -9.94
CA ARG A 197 14.88 -0.22 -10.29
C ARG A 197 15.72 -0.56 -9.06
N GLY A 198 15.46 0.10 -7.92
CA GLY A 198 16.18 -0.11 -6.66
C GLY A 198 17.42 0.78 -6.51
N ASP A 199 17.44 1.90 -7.19
CA ASP A 199 18.49 2.91 -7.02
C ASP A 199 18.48 3.45 -5.58
N ASP A 200 19.62 3.93 -5.11
CA ASP A 200 19.72 4.48 -3.77
C ASP A 200 18.86 5.75 -3.63
N TRP A 201 17.69 5.61 -3.06
CA TRP A 201 16.72 6.69 -2.94
C TRP A 201 17.21 7.88 -2.11
N THR A 202 18.29 7.70 -1.33
CA THR A 202 18.90 8.82 -0.59
C THR A 202 19.54 9.85 -1.52
N ALA A 203 19.85 9.44 -2.75
CA ALA A 203 20.39 10.31 -3.77
C ALA A 203 19.35 11.21 -4.46
N VAL A 204 18.04 11.01 -4.22
CA VAL A 204 16.97 11.79 -4.88
C VAL A 204 16.97 13.27 -4.46
N GLY A 205 17.46 13.56 -3.25
CA GLY A 205 17.57 14.91 -2.69
C GLY A 205 17.56 14.94 -1.16
N PRO A 206 17.45 16.13 -0.55
CA PRO A 206 17.51 16.30 0.89
C PRO A 206 16.33 15.68 1.61
N GLU A 207 16.54 15.31 2.87
CA GLU A 207 15.48 14.83 3.75
C GLU A 207 14.48 15.94 4.08
N VAL A 208 13.19 15.57 4.09
CA VAL A 208 12.09 16.42 4.54
C VAL A 208 11.57 15.84 5.87
N PRO A 209 11.56 16.63 6.95
CA PRO A 209 10.98 16.16 8.20
C PRO A 209 9.51 15.73 7.99
N VAL A 210 9.15 14.53 8.43
CA VAL A 210 7.77 13.99 8.25
C VAL A 210 6.71 14.95 8.81
N ARG A 211 7.00 15.63 9.94
CA ARG A 211 6.10 16.64 10.52
C ARG A 211 5.84 17.85 9.61
N ALA A 212 6.72 18.11 8.64
CA ALA A 212 6.61 19.22 7.71
C ALA A 212 5.86 18.88 6.41
N LEU A 213 5.45 17.62 6.22
CA LEU A 213 4.63 17.22 5.09
C LEU A 213 3.28 17.92 5.14
N VAL A 214 2.78 18.30 3.97
CA VAL A 214 1.45 18.92 3.84
C VAL A 214 0.37 17.86 4.13
N ARG A 215 -0.64 18.26 4.90
CA ARG A 215 -1.78 17.41 5.25
C ARG A 215 -3.08 18.09 4.86
N LEU A 216 -4.05 17.28 4.45
CA LEU A 216 -5.43 17.74 4.28
C LEU A 216 -6.03 18.04 5.64
N ASP A 217 -6.75 19.16 5.72
CA ASP A 217 -7.63 19.44 6.85
C ASP A 217 -8.92 18.62 6.68
N LEU A 218 -8.96 17.46 7.32
CA LEU A 218 -10.08 16.53 7.24
C LEU A 218 -11.03 16.79 8.39
N LYS A 219 -12.25 17.19 8.07
CA LYS A 219 -13.31 17.28 9.06
C LYS A 219 -13.68 15.87 9.52
N ALA A 220 -13.62 15.61 10.81
CA ALA A 220 -14.13 14.36 11.39
C ALA A 220 -15.66 14.42 11.51
N ALA A 221 -16.32 13.27 11.38
CA ALA A 221 -17.69 13.13 11.83
C ALA A 221 -17.76 13.32 13.36
N THR A 222 -18.85 13.88 13.85
CA THR A 222 -19.06 14.09 15.28
C THR A 222 -20.42 13.52 15.71
N VAL A 223 -20.46 12.87 16.88
CA VAL A 223 -21.68 12.33 17.47
C VAL A 223 -21.92 13.03 18.79
N ASP A 224 -23.09 13.66 18.93
CA ASP A 224 -23.56 14.28 20.17
C ASP A 224 -25.00 13.82 20.52
N GLU A 225 -25.63 14.39 21.54
CA GLU A 225 -27.01 14.05 21.97
C GLU A 225 -28.06 14.31 20.87
N ARG A 226 -27.80 15.20 19.92
CA ARG A 226 -28.70 15.53 18.82
C ARG A 226 -28.59 14.54 17.68
N GLY A 227 -27.44 13.88 17.54
CA GLY A 227 -27.15 12.92 16.47
C GLY A 227 -25.73 13.00 15.91
N LEU A 228 -25.59 12.50 14.70
CA LEU A 228 -24.34 12.47 13.95
C LEU A 228 -24.33 13.61 12.93
N SER A 229 -23.30 14.45 13.00
CA SER A 229 -22.99 15.50 12.04
C SER A 229 -21.74 15.12 11.23
N ALA A 230 -21.85 15.10 9.90
CA ALA A 230 -20.82 14.60 9.00
C ALA A 230 -20.90 15.27 7.62
N GLU A 231 -20.12 14.76 6.68
CA GLU A 231 -20.15 15.19 5.27
C GLU A 231 -20.18 13.97 4.31
N VAL A 232 -20.92 14.10 3.23
CA VAL A 232 -20.68 13.33 2.01
C VAL A 232 -19.47 13.96 1.33
N ILE A 233 -18.38 13.20 1.21
CA ILE A 233 -17.08 13.72 0.75
C ILE A 233 -16.77 13.40 -0.71
N ALA A 234 -17.44 12.39 -1.30
CA ALA A 234 -17.22 12.00 -2.67
C ALA A 234 -18.39 11.13 -3.21
N THR A 235 -18.34 10.84 -4.50
CA THR A 235 -19.12 9.77 -5.12
C THR A 235 -18.20 8.58 -5.45
N ASP A 236 -18.74 7.37 -5.42
CA ASP A 236 -17.99 6.15 -5.68
C ASP A 236 -18.20 5.66 -7.12
N GLY A 237 -17.16 5.81 -7.93
CA GLY A 237 -17.05 5.30 -9.30
C GLY A 237 -18.22 5.65 -10.22
N PRO A 238 -18.50 4.80 -11.18
CA PRO A 238 -19.60 5.01 -12.15
C PRO A 238 -20.98 4.75 -11.55
N PHE A 239 -21.06 4.20 -10.33
CA PHE A 239 -22.31 3.84 -9.68
C PHE A 239 -23.01 5.03 -9.00
N GLY A 240 -22.27 6.11 -8.72
CA GLY A 240 -22.83 7.30 -8.07
C GLY A 240 -23.27 7.07 -6.62
N ASN A 241 -22.73 6.07 -5.93
CA ASN A 241 -22.91 5.91 -4.49
C ASN A 241 -22.24 7.08 -3.77
N LEU A 242 -22.83 7.52 -2.67
CA LEU A 242 -22.24 8.58 -1.85
C LEU A 242 -21.31 7.98 -0.81
N VAL A 243 -20.14 8.56 -0.71
CA VAL A 243 -19.13 8.20 0.31
C VAL A 243 -19.10 9.28 1.36
N THR A 244 -19.18 8.87 2.63
CA THR A 244 -19.16 9.79 3.76
C THR A 244 -17.83 9.71 4.52
N ASN A 245 -17.59 10.67 5.41
CA ASN A 245 -16.51 10.66 6.38
C ASN A 245 -16.90 9.98 7.72
N VAL A 246 -17.95 9.17 7.72
CA VAL A 246 -18.49 8.50 8.90
C VAL A 246 -17.97 7.07 9.00
N ASP A 247 -17.22 6.77 10.07
CA ASP A 247 -16.86 5.40 10.39
C ASP A 247 -18.08 4.59 10.86
N ALA A 248 -18.10 3.29 10.56
CA ALA A 248 -19.19 2.39 10.94
C ALA A 248 -19.52 2.47 12.43
N ASP A 249 -18.49 2.50 13.29
CA ASP A 249 -18.65 2.53 14.74
C ASP A 249 -19.32 3.81 15.21
N GLU A 250 -19.09 4.95 14.55
CA GLU A 250 -19.73 6.22 14.87
C GLU A 250 -21.23 6.20 14.53
N PHE A 251 -21.56 5.67 13.35
CA PHE A 251 -22.97 5.51 12.96
C PHE A 251 -23.72 4.55 13.91
N LEU A 252 -23.09 3.44 14.29
CA LEU A 252 -23.71 2.43 15.15
C LEU A 252 -23.99 2.96 16.59
N LYS A 253 -23.27 3.98 17.04
CA LYS A 253 -23.56 4.66 18.34
C LYS A 253 -24.93 5.33 18.37
N LEU A 254 -25.51 5.65 17.20
CA LEU A 254 -26.87 6.20 17.11
C LEU A 254 -27.96 5.19 17.49
N GLY A 255 -27.63 3.88 17.55
CA GLY A 255 -28.56 2.82 17.99
C GLY A 255 -29.39 2.19 16.87
N TYR A 256 -29.21 2.56 15.62
CA TYR A 256 -29.94 1.95 14.50
C TYR A 256 -29.57 0.50 14.27
N GLN A 257 -30.59 -0.32 13.99
CA GLN A 257 -30.46 -1.71 13.61
C GLN A 257 -30.73 -1.90 12.10
N ARG A 258 -30.14 -2.93 11.51
CA ARG A 258 -30.43 -3.30 10.11
C ARG A 258 -31.92 -3.57 9.92
N GLY A 259 -32.46 -3.09 8.80
CA GLY A 259 -33.89 -3.14 8.46
C GLY A 259 -34.68 -1.92 8.91
N GLN A 260 -34.15 -1.09 9.79
CA GLN A 260 -34.82 0.14 10.25
C GLN A 260 -34.68 1.29 9.24
N GLU A 261 -35.71 2.13 9.19
CA GLU A 261 -35.66 3.43 8.50
C GLU A 261 -34.88 4.45 9.33
N VAL A 262 -33.94 5.11 8.70
CA VAL A 262 -33.07 6.13 9.28
C VAL A 262 -33.45 7.46 8.66
N PRO A 263 -33.86 8.46 9.45
CA PRO A 263 -34.00 9.83 9.00
C PRO A 263 -32.62 10.38 8.63
N VAL A 264 -32.50 10.91 7.42
CA VAL A 264 -31.25 11.46 6.90
C VAL A 264 -31.51 12.85 6.36
N LYS A 265 -30.70 13.81 6.78
CA LYS A 265 -30.66 15.14 6.17
C LYS A 265 -29.37 15.31 5.38
N LEU A 266 -29.51 15.54 4.05
CA LEU A 266 -28.43 15.80 3.10
C LEU A 266 -28.56 17.23 2.58
N GLY A 267 -27.75 18.15 3.12
CA GLY A 267 -27.93 19.57 2.87
C GLY A 267 -29.35 20.00 3.27
N GLU A 268 -30.16 20.45 2.31
CA GLU A 268 -31.56 20.83 2.53
C GLU A 268 -32.57 19.71 2.32
N LYS A 269 -32.13 18.54 1.91
CA LYS A 269 -33.04 17.40 1.62
C LYS A 269 -33.17 16.52 2.83
N GLU A 270 -34.40 16.21 3.21
CA GLU A 270 -34.74 15.28 4.27
C GLU A 270 -35.41 14.04 3.68
N MET A 271 -35.00 12.86 4.12
CA MET A 271 -35.52 11.60 3.63
C MET A 271 -35.38 10.51 4.69
N LYS A 272 -36.11 9.42 4.53
CA LYS A 272 -35.95 8.21 5.32
C LYS A 272 -35.37 7.11 4.44
N ILE A 273 -34.26 6.54 4.88
CA ILE A 273 -33.52 5.53 4.11
C ILE A 273 -33.32 4.31 4.97
N LYS A 274 -33.57 3.12 4.42
CA LYS A 274 -33.43 1.88 5.16
C LYS A 274 -31.94 1.51 5.34
N PHE A 275 -31.52 1.21 6.57
CA PHE A 275 -30.19 0.68 6.87
C PHE A 275 -30.18 -0.83 6.62
N VAL A 276 -29.37 -1.28 5.67
CA VAL A 276 -29.33 -2.68 5.24
C VAL A 276 -27.92 -3.23 5.21
N ARG A 277 -27.75 -4.51 4.98
CA ARG A 277 -26.45 -5.17 4.89
C ARG A 277 -25.83 -5.02 3.50
N THR A 278 -26.66 -5.14 2.45
CA THR A 278 -26.23 -5.16 1.06
C THR A 278 -27.30 -4.60 0.13
N PHE A 279 -26.93 -4.28 -1.09
CA PHE A 279 -27.82 -3.73 -2.12
C PHE A 279 -29.04 -4.61 -2.37
N SER A 280 -28.87 -5.92 -2.46
CA SER A 280 -29.94 -6.88 -2.75
C SER A 280 -30.97 -7.07 -1.64
N ASP A 281 -30.80 -6.44 -0.49
CA ASP A 281 -31.78 -6.46 0.60
C ASP A 281 -33.03 -5.59 0.28
N LEU A 282 -32.94 -4.77 -0.78
CA LEU A 282 -34.02 -3.90 -1.27
C LEU A 282 -34.28 -4.10 -2.77
N PRO A 283 -35.47 -3.79 -3.29
CA PRO A 283 -35.75 -3.77 -4.72
C PRO A 283 -34.84 -2.82 -5.50
N ALA A 284 -34.68 -3.05 -6.80
CA ALA A 284 -34.01 -2.12 -7.70
C ALA A 284 -34.70 -0.75 -7.68
N GLY A 285 -33.92 0.34 -7.68
CA GLY A 285 -34.39 1.72 -7.61
C GLY A 285 -34.60 2.24 -6.19
N GLU A 286 -34.51 1.40 -5.15
CA GLU A 286 -34.69 1.83 -3.76
C GLU A 286 -33.38 2.35 -3.14
N PRO A 287 -33.44 3.48 -2.39
CA PRO A 287 -32.29 4.02 -1.68
C PRO A 287 -31.96 3.19 -0.43
N LEU A 288 -30.66 3.09 -0.12
CA LEU A 288 -30.17 2.36 1.04
C LEU A 288 -29.01 3.06 1.73
N LEU A 289 -28.94 2.88 3.06
CA LEU A 289 -27.77 3.09 3.88
C LEU A 289 -27.07 1.75 4.10
N TYR A 290 -25.76 1.74 4.02
CA TYR A 290 -24.96 0.52 4.23
C TYR A 290 -23.57 0.88 4.77
N ILE A 291 -22.87 -0.10 5.32
CA ILE A 291 -21.46 0.03 5.62
C ILE A 291 -20.69 -0.54 4.44
N ASP A 292 -19.84 0.29 3.84
CA ASP A 292 -19.06 -0.07 2.68
C ASP A 292 -17.91 -1.04 3.02
N SER A 293 -17.19 -1.52 1.99
CA SER A 293 -16.06 -2.45 2.15
C SER A 293 -14.84 -1.83 2.83
N ARG A 294 -14.83 -0.53 3.07
CA ARG A 294 -13.77 0.22 3.77
C ARG A 294 -14.15 0.55 5.20
N GLY A 295 -15.35 0.17 5.64
CA GLY A 295 -15.86 0.41 6.99
C GLY A 295 -16.53 1.77 7.19
N HIS A 296 -16.93 2.46 6.12
CA HIS A 296 -17.62 3.75 6.21
C HIS A 296 -19.10 3.63 5.89
N LEU A 297 -19.91 4.55 6.44
CA LEU A 297 -21.30 4.69 6.06
C LEU A 297 -21.39 5.20 4.61
N GLY A 298 -22.13 4.49 3.77
CA GLY A 298 -22.41 4.88 2.39
C GLY A 298 -23.92 5.02 2.16
N LEU A 299 -24.27 5.81 1.14
CA LEU A 299 -25.64 5.91 0.64
C LEU A 299 -25.65 5.49 -0.83
N ALA A 300 -26.58 4.64 -1.21
CA ALA A 300 -26.67 4.13 -2.58
C ALA A 300 -28.12 3.96 -3.00
N VAL A 301 -28.30 3.73 -4.30
CA VAL A 301 -29.58 3.22 -4.87
C VAL A 301 -29.28 1.84 -5.45
N ASN A 302 -30.08 0.85 -5.11
CA ASN A 302 -29.88 -0.48 -5.68
C ASN A 302 -30.09 -0.45 -7.20
N GLN A 303 -29.06 -0.78 -7.98
CA GLN A 303 -29.03 -0.70 -9.45
C GLN A 303 -29.32 0.70 -10.01
N GLY A 304 -29.04 1.77 -9.24
CA GLY A 304 -29.22 3.18 -9.60
C GLY A 304 -28.05 4.03 -9.17
N SER A 305 -28.18 5.34 -9.32
CA SER A 305 -27.18 6.34 -8.94
C SER A 305 -27.73 7.32 -7.93
N PHE A 306 -27.38 7.19 -6.66
CA PHE A 306 -27.87 8.10 -5.62
C PHE A 306 -27.52 9.57 -5.95
N ALA A 307 -26.31 9.82 -6.42
CA ALA A 307 -25.86 11.18 -6.78
C ALA A 307 -26.71 11.79 -7.90
N ALA A 308 -27.05 10.99 -8.93
CA ALA A 308 -27.87 11.45 -10.05
C ALA A 308 -29.35 11.59 -9.66
N ASP A 309 -29.94 10.55 -9.04
CA ASP A 309 -31.37 10.46 -8.72
C ASP A 309 -31.78 11.55 -7.71
N TYR A 310 -30.89 11.86 -6.76
CA TYR A 310 -31.13 12.86 -5.74
C TYR A 310 -30.42 14.20 -5.99
N LEU A 311 -29.74 14.37 -7.14
CA LEU A 311 -29.00 15.59 -7.49
C LEU A 311 -28.03 16.03 -6.39
N ILE A 312 -27.25 15.09 -5.84
CA ILE A 312 -26.26 15.33 -4.82
C ILE A 312 -24.87 15.49 -5.47
N LYS A 313 -24.21 16.58 -5.16
CA LYS A 313 -22.85 16.87 -5.61
C LYS A 313 -21.96 17.13 -4.37
N PRO A 314 -21.04 16.24 -4.02
CA PRO A 314 -20.13 16.47 -2.89
C PRO A 314 -19.24 17.74 -3.07
N PRO A 315 -18.81 18.37 -1.96
CA PRO A 315 -19.15 18.03 -0.58
C PRO A 315 -20.55 18.50 -0.16
N VAL A 316 -21.25 17.71 0.67
CA VAL A 316 -22.58 18.03 1.20
C VAL A 316 -22.66 17.63 2.68
N ALA A 317 -23.22 18.51 3.50
CA ALA A 317 -23.47 18.21 4.91
C ALA A 317 -24.44 17.04 5.08
N LEU A 318 -24.13 16.15 6.01
CA LEU A 318 -24.93 15.00 6.41
C LEU A 318 -25.27 15.13 7.90
N PHE A 319 -26.56 14.95 8.23
CA PHE A 319 -27.02 14.83 9.61
C PHE A 319 -27.94 13.62 9.75
N ILE A 320 -27.76 12.87 10.85
CA ILE A 320 -28.57 11.71 11.21
C ILE A 320 -28.91 11.80 12.70
N PRO A 321 -30.19 11.91 13.11
CA PRO A 321 -30.57 11.93 14.52
C PRO A 321 -30.35 10.56 15.19
N PRO A 322 -30.33 10.45 16.52
CA PRO A 322 -30.27 9.16 17.19
C PRO A 322 -31.54 8.36 16.95
N ALA A 323 -31.46 7.03 17.02
CA ALA A 323 -32.64 6.17 16.96
C ALA A 323 -33.59 6.49 18.13
N ALA A 324 -34.90 6.50 17.85
CA ALA A 324 -35.89 6.60 18.90
C ALA A 324 -35.74 5.43 19.88
N ARG A 325 -35.70 5.73 21.18
CA ARG A 325 -35.63 4.72 22.25
C ARG A 325 -36.94 3.94 22.36
#